data_a8d396196fdc88b8aff374bbbc6376ef
#
_entry.id   a8d396196fdc88b8aff374bbbc6376ef
#
_cell.length_a   1.000
_cell.length_b   1.000
_cell.length_c   1.000
_cell.angle_alpha   90.00
_cell.angle_beta   90.00
_cell.angle_gamma   90.00
#
_symmetry.space_group_name_H-M   'P 1'
#
loop_
_entity.id
_entity.type
_entity.pdbx_description
1 polymer ?
#
loop_
_entity_poly.entity_id
_entity_poly.type
_entity_poly.pdbx_seq_one_letter_code
_entity_poly.pdbx_strand_id
1 'polypeptide(L)'
;MNDEKHINTILFININTMIAVDGIILVLSCQKHLPTRVKNFKLPKNEYAGWKVIYVIGDLFLDCDYKFEGEFLIVKCEDSYIHLLKKLVLSLKYLYETFDIKEGVLRAGDDLLFNEDRLVEFLKCPKWHKEGVRTGGTEATTVAEAAEAATAIDFLGRSPSGKNLLSHEISDADIKNTIRDTFMADYYMCHQEDFDNPQHNLKGVDIFQYLMRPHIPVGPSGVIYYISNKACAILIEHLERIGYNIFHHDEYTNSYPYTIEDCAVSFILYSNKISFIHSLALYEDYSNIKDKANINDYMAVHTNLNKY
;
A
#
# COMPACT_ATOMS: atom_id res chain seq x y z
N MET A 1 -31.20 29.37 54.16
CA MET A 1 -31.75 28.96 52.87
C MET A 1 -30.60 28.93 51.90
N ASN A 2 -29.95 27.78 51.80
CA ASN A 2 -28.82 27.57 50.91
C ASN A 2 -29.29 26.64 49.80
N ASP A 3 -29.39 27.16 48.59
CA ASP A 3 -29.64 26.37 47.38
C ASP A 3 -28.32 25.84 46.85
N GLU A 4 -28.02 24.58 47.14
CA GLU A 4 -26.96 23.84 46.48
C GLU A 4 -27.48 23.34 45.09
N LYS A 5 -27.01 24.02 44.05
CA LYS A 5 -27.16 23.55 42.68
C LYS A 5 -26.18 22.41 42.42
N HIS A 6 -26.67 21.18 42.44
CA HIS A 6 -25.96 20.04 41.90
C HIS A 6 -25.82 20.19 40.37
N ILE A 7 -24.60 20.51 39.94
CA ILE A 7 -24.20 20.42 38.52
C ILE A 7 -23.86 18.96 38.25
N ASN A 8 -24.82 18.22 37.68
CA ASN A 8 -24.56 16.92 37.11
C ASN A 8 -23.71 17.07 35.82
N THR A 9 -22.40 16.97 35.96
CA THR A 9 -21.49 16.85 34.85
C THR A 9 -21.62 15.42 34.32
N ILE A 10 -22.43 15.23 33.26
CA ILE A 10 -22.48 14.01 32.51
C ILE A 10 -21.16 13.91 31.70
N LEU A 11 -20.23 13.14 32.21
CA LEU A 11 -19.06 12.69 31.50
C LEU A 11 -19.56 11.74 30.39
N PHE A 12 -19.70 12.25 29.17
CA PHE A 12 -19.79 11.40 28.00
C PHE A 12 -18.40 10.76 27.81
N ILE A 13 -18.21 9.58 28.37
CA ILE A 13 -17.13 8.70 27.93
C ILE A 13 -17.54 8.22 26.53
N ASN A 14 -17.04 8.91 25.51
CA ASN A 14 -17.12 8.44 24.13
C ASN A 14 -16.17 7.24 24.03
N ILE A 15 -16.66 6.06 24.39
CA ILE A 15 -15.99 4.80 24.04
C ILE A 15 -16.21 4.67 22.54
N ASN A 16 -15.28 5.20 21.74
CA ASN A 16 -15.21 4.88 20.32
C ASN A 16 -14.93 3.38 20.22
N THR A 17 -15.98 2.58 20.13
CA THR A 17 -15.83 1.16 19.80
C THR A 17 -15.35 1.08 18.36
N MET A 18 -14.09 0.67 18.17
CA MET A 18 -13.51 0.44 16.85
C MET A 18 -14.37 -0.59 16.10
N ILE A 19 -14.54 -0.38 14.82
CA ILE A 19 -15.31 -1.29 13.96
C ILE A 19 -14.42 -2.49 13.63
N ALA A 20 -14.79 -3.68 14.09
CA ALA A 20 -14.04 -4.90 13.78
C ALA A 20 -14.20 -5.29 12.30
N VAL A 21 -13.09 -5.55 11.63
CA VAL A 21 -13.00 -6.04 10.24
C VAL A 21 -11.93 -7.12 10.12
N ASP A 22 -12.09 -8.04 9.16
CA ASP A 22 -11.04 -9.03 8.94
C ASP A 22 -9.80 -8.39 8.31
N GLY A 23 -9.97 -7.43 7.41
CA GLY A 23 -8.90 -6.64 6.83
C GLY A 23 -9.41 -5.46 6.02
N ILE A 24 -8.48 -4.76 5.37
CA ILE A 24 -8.80 -3.63 4.48
C ILE A 24 -8.24 -3.88 3.08
N ILE A 25 -9.06 -3.70 2.07
CA ILE A 25 -8.62 -3.50 0.68
C ILE A 25 -8.49 -2.00 0.48
N LEU A 26 -7.25 -1.52 0.50
CA LEU A 26 -6.92 -0.10 0.43
C LEU A 26 -6.54 0.28 -1.00
N VAL A 27 -7.43 0.95 -1.71
CA VAL A 27 -7.20 1.40 -3.08
C VAL A 27 -6.68 2.84 -3.06
N LEU A 28 -5.39 3.01 -3.39
CA LEU A 28 -4.81 4.33 -3.50
C LEU A 28 -5.18 4.98 -4.83
N SER A 29 -5.80 6.15 -4.75
CA SER A 29 -6.24 6.95 -5.88
C SER A 29 -5.88 8.43 -5.68
N CYS A 30 -6.38 9.29 -6.56
CA CYS A 30 -6.30 10.73 -6.43
C CYS A 30 -7.58 11.40 -6.97
N GLN A 31 -7.79 12.67 -6.65
CA GLN A 31 -8.97 13.43 -7.09
C GLN A 31 -9.10 13.44 -8.63
N LYS A 32 -7.97 13.54 -9.35
CA LYS A 32 -7.92 13.50 -10.82
C LYS A 32 -8.51 12.20 -11.40
N HIS A 33 -8.39 11.08 -10.68
CA HIS A 33 -8.84 9.76 -11.15
C HIS A 33 -10.27 9.40 -10.78
N LEU A 34 -10.94 10.16 -9.91
CA LEU A 34 -12.33 9.88 -9.52
C LEU A 34 -13.29 9.76 -10.70
N PRO A 35 -13.32 10.70 -11.68
CA PRO A 35 -14.23 10.62 -12.80
C PRO A 35 -13.85 9.59 -13.86
N THR A 36 -12.65 9.05 -13.82
CA THR A 36 -12.07 8.16 -14.84
C THR A 36 -11.80 6.77 -14.29
N ARG A 37 -10.67 6.56 -13.60
CA ARG A 37 -10.25 5.25 -13.14
C ARG A 37 -11.18 4.67 -12.07
N VAL A 38 -11.44 5.41 -10.99
CA VAL A 38 -12.31 4.92 -9.92
C VAL A 38 -13.70 4.59 -10.48
N LYS A 39 -14.27 5.45 -11.34
CA LYS A 39 -15.56 5.18 -11.97
C LYS A 39 -15.58 3.88 -12.80
N ASN A 40 -14.48 3.56 -13.48
CA ASN A 40 -14.42 2.43 -14.43
C ASN A 40 -13.92 1.12 -13.81
N PHE A 41 -13.09 1.20 -12.76
CA PHE A 41 -12.42 0.05 -12.15
C PHE A 41 -12.79 -0.18 -10.68
N LYS A 42 -13.78 0.57 -10.18
CA LYS A 42 -14.29 0.38 -8.81
C LYS A 42 -14.77 -1.06 -8.61
N LEU A 43 -14.36 -1.65 -7.50
CA LEU A 43 -14.90 -2.93 -7.04
C LEU A 43 -16.42 -2.81 -6.82
N PRO A 44 -17.23 -3.77 -7.33
CA PRO A 44 -18.69 -3.66 -7.27
C PRO A 44 -19.27 -3.74 -5.86
N LYS A 45 -18.53 -4.28 -4.89
CA LYS A 45 -18.97 -4.41 -3.49
C LYS A 45 -18.02 -3.61 -2.59
N ASN A 46 -18.54 -3.14 -1.47
CA ASN A 46 -17.78 -2.41 -0.45
C ASN A 46 -17.11 -3.34 0.59
N GLU A 47 -17.37 -4.67 0.46
CA GLU A 47 -16.81 -5.69 1.34
C GLU A 47 -16.68 -7.03 0.62
N TYR A 48 -15.59 -7.76 0.91
CA TYR A 48 -15.28 -9.10 0.41
C TYR A 48 -14.71 -9.93 1.55
N ALA A 49 -15.36 -11.04 1.89
CA ALA A 49 -14.88 -11.97 2.93
C ALA A 49 -14.50 -11.29 4.26
N GLY A 50 -15.27 -10.31 4.72
CA GLY A 50 -14.97 -9.54 5.93
C GLY A 50 -13.94 -8.41 5.77
N TRP A 51 -13.40 -8.25 4.56
CA TRP A 51 -12.46 -7.16 4.22
C TRP A 51 -13.22 -5.98 3.63
N LYS A 52 -13.05 -4.81 4.25
CA LYS A 52 -13.68 -3.57 3.81
C LYS A 52 -12.88 -2.90 2.69
N VAL A 53 -13.57 -2.47 1.63
CA VAL A 53 -12.96 -1.71 0.53
C VAL A 53 -12.97 -0.23 0.87
N ILE A 54 -11.79 0.40 0.86
CA ILE A 54 -11.60 1.82 1.12
C ILE A 54 -10.77 2.43 0.00
N TYR A 55 -11.31 3.46 -0.65
CA TYR A 55 -10.61 4.29 -1.63
C TYR A 55 -10.00 5.48 -0.94
N VAL A 56 -8.74 5.77 -1.23
CA VAL A 56 -8.03 6.90 -0.62
C VAL A 56 -7.71 7.97 -1.63
N ILE A 57 -8.01 9.20 -1.28
CA ILE A 57 -7.57 10.41 -1.99
C ILE A 57 -6.94 11.40 -1.01
N GLY A 58 -6.02 12.22 -1.51
CA GLY A 58 -5.47 13.34 -0.76
C GLY A 58 -6.31 14.60 -0.94
N ASP A 59 -6.36 15.44 0.09
CA ASP A 59 -6.82 16.81 0.01
C ASP A 59 -6.01 17.68 0.98
N LEU A 60 -5.08 18.43 0.42
CA LEU A 60 -4.18 19.27 1.21
C LEU A 60 -4.92 20.35 2.01
N PHE A 61 -6.09 20.77 1.54
CA PHE A 61 -6.89 21.85 2.11
C PHE A 61 -8.04 21.39 3.01
N LEU A 62 -8.04 20.09 3.36
CA LEU A 62 -9.04 19.54 4.28
C LEU A 62 -8.96 20.24 5.65
N ASP A 63 -10.10 20.59 6.24
CA ASP A 63 -10.18 21.30 7.54
C ASP A 63 -9.84 20.40 8.74
N CYS A 64 -9.87 19.09 8.56
CA CYS A 64 -9.51 18.08 9.57
C CYS A 64 -8.40 17.16 9.01
N ASP A 65 -7.83 16.32 9.87
CA ASP A 65 -6.74 15.43 9.45
C ASP A 65 -7.21 14.38 8.46
N TYR A 66 -8.44 13.90 8.63
CA TYR A 66 -9.09 12.97 7.71
C TYR A 66 -10.62 12.99 7.86
N LYS A 67 -11.33 12.48 6.86
CA LYS A 67 -12.76 12.18 6.93
C LYS A 67 -13.12 10.98 6.07
N PHE A 68 -14.20 10.30 6.46
CA PHE A 68 -14.84 9.28 5.63
C PHE A 68 -16.06 9.85 4.91
N GLU A 69 -16.16 9.59 3.61
CA GLU A 69 -17.34 9.86 2.78
C GLU A 69 -17.74 8.58 2.04
N GLY A 70 -18.65 7.79 2.62
CA GLY A 70 -18.99 6.47 2.10
C GLY A 70 -17.81 5.50 2.18
N GLU A 71 -17.35 5.01 1.03
CA GLU A 71 -16.15 4.16 0.91
C GLU A 71 -14.84 4.95 0.71
N PHE A 72 -14.90 6.28 0.70
CA PHE A 72 -13.72 7.13 0.55
C PHE A 72 -13.16 7.56 1.89
N LEU A 73 -11.86 7.38 2.06
CA LEU A 73 -11.06 8.03 3.09
C LEU A 73 -10.32 9.20 2.44
N ILE A 74 -10.68 10.41 2.84
CA ILE A 74 -10.03 11.63 2.39
C ILE A 74 -9.03 12.05 3.46
N VAL A 75 -7.76 12.12 3.10
CA VAL A 75 -6.64 12.39 4.01
C VAL A 75 -6.07 13.77 3.73
N LYS A 76 -5.80 14.53 4.79
CA LYS A 76 -5.13 15.83 4.67
C LYS A 76 -3.67 15.67 4.31
N CYS A 77 -3.41 15.57 3.02
CA CYS A 77 -2.06 15.50 2.46
C CYS A 77 -2.05 15.92 1.00
N GLU A 78 -0.87 16.09 0.46
CA GLU A 78 -0.63 16.32 -0.95
C GLU A 78 -1.18 15.15 -1.78
N ASP A 79 -1.87 15.45 -2.89
CA ASP A 79 -2.50 14.45 -3.76
C ASP A 79 -1.66 14.14 -5.02
N SER A 80 -0.35 14.23 -4.91
CA SER A 80 0.61 13.97 -5.99
C SER A 80 1.16 12.55 -5.96
N TYR A 81 1.75 12.12 -7.08
CA TYR A 81 2.37 10.81 -7.19
C TYR A 81 3.59 10.67 -6.27
N ILE A 82 4.41 11.71 -6.14
CA ILE A 82 5.60 11.70 -5.27
C ILE A 82 5.24 11.61 -3.78
N HIS A 83 4.03 12.05 -3.38
CA HIS A 83 3.54 11.98 -2.02
C HIS A 83 2.74 10.70 -1.72
N LEU A 84 2.79 9.70 -2.61
CA LEU A 84 1.99 8.48 -2.48
C LEU A 84 2.32 7.69 -1.21
N LEU A 85 3.61 7.63 -0.82
CA LEU A 85 4.03 7.02 0.45
C LEU A 85 3.40 7.73 1.66
N LYS A 86 3.45 9.07 1.70
CA LYS A 86 2.85 9.85 2.78
C LYS A 86 1.35 9.59 2.87
N LYS A 87 0.65 9.60 1.73
CA LYS A 87 -0.77 9.31 1.65
C LYS A 87 -1.10 7.89 2.14
N LEU A 88 -0.32 6.89 1.71
CA LEU A 88 -0.47 5.52 2.18
C LEU A 88 -0.37 5.43 3.70
N VAL A 89 0.73 5.94 4.28
CA VAL A 89 1.00 5.74 5.71
C VAL A 89 0.05 6.53 6.60
N LEU A 90 -0.34 7.76 6.21
CA LEU A 90 -1.40 8.49 6.90
C LEU A 90 -2.73 7.74 6.83
N SER A 91 -3.05 7.13 5.68
CA SER A 91 -4.25 6.30 5.55
C SER A 91 -4.21 5.10 6.48
N LEU A 92 -3.07 4.39 6.55
CA LEU A 92 -2.91 3.29 7.51
C LEU A 92 -3.15 3.75 8.94
N LYS A 93 -2.54 4.86 9.35
CA LYS A 93 -2.74 5.43 10.69
C LYS A 93 -4.23 5.63 11.00
N TYR A 94 -4.96 6.33 10.16
CA TYR A 94 -6.37 6.63 10.40
C TYR A 94 -7.30 5.43 10.28
N LEU A 95 -6.92 4.42 9.47
CA LEU A 95 -7.62 3.15 9.42
C LEU A 95 -7.48 2.40 10.75
N TYR A 96 -6.28 2.35 11.35
CA TYR A 96 -6.06 1.71 12.65
C TYR A 96 -6.64 2.51 13.83
N GLU A 97 -6.90 3.80 13.69
CA GLU A 97 -7.67 4.60 14.65
C GLU A 97 -9.18 4.30 14.58
N THR A 98 -9.67 3.86 13.41
CA THR A 98 -11.11 3.68 13.13
C THR A 98 -11.55 2.22 13.22
N PHE A 99 -10.70 1.28 12.78
CA PHE A 99 -11.01 -0.13 12.63
C PHE A 99 -10.10 -1.02 13.49
N ASP A 100 -10.70 -2.05 14.09
CA ASP A 100 -9.97 -3.19 14.66
C ASP A 100 -9.70 -4.20 13.53
N ILE A 101 -8.52 -4.10 12.91
CA ILE A 101 -8.11 -4.86 11.73
C ILE A 101 -7.40 -6.13 12.17
N LYS A 102 -7.96 -7.31 11.85
CA LYS A 102 -7.40 -8.60 12.28
C LYS A 102 -6.22 -9.07 11.42
N GLU A 103 -6.37 -9.02 10.09
CA GLU A 103 -5.41 -9.67 9.19
C GLU A 103 -4.34 -8.72 8.66
N GLY A 104 -4.73 -7.51 8.25
CA GLY A 104 -3.84 -6.53 7.64
C GLY A 104 -4.49 -5.78 6.49
N VAL A 105 -3.65 -5.32 5.55
CA VAL A 105 -4.07 -4.45 4.45
C VAL A 105 -3.61 -5.00 3.11
N LEU A 106 -4.53 -5.14 2.16
CA LEU A 106 -4.24 -5.35 0.75
C LEU A 106 -4.23 -3.99 0.05
N ARG A 107 -3.03 -3.44 -0.18
CA ARG A 107 -2.86 -2.18 -0.90
C ARG A 107 -2.95 -2.44 -2.41
N ALA A 108 -3.74 -1.65 -3.12
CA ALA A 108 -3.97 -1.76 -4.56
C ALA A 108 -3.93 -0.38 -5.25
N GLY A 109 -3.58 -0.35 -6.53
CA GLY A 109 -3.79 0.80 -7.42
C GLY A 109 -5.25 0.92 -7.85
N ASP A 110 -5.59 2.04 -8.48
CA ASP A 110 -6.96 2.36 -8.95
C ASP A 110 -7.21 1.99 -10.42
N ASP A 111 -6.30 1.24 -11.03
CA ASP A 111 -6.33 0.81 -12.44
C ASP A 111 -6.28 -0.72 -12.58
N LEU A 112 -6.87 -1.42 -11.62
CA LEU A 112 -6.95 -2.87 -11.55
C LEU A 112 -8.34 -3.38 -11.88
N LEU A 113 -8.40 -4.40 -12.75
CA LEU A 113 -9.58 -5.25 -12.94
C LEU A 113 -9.43 -6.49 -12.06
N PHE A 114 -10.24 -6.59 -11.02
CA PHE A 114 -10.21 -7.72 -10.09
C PHE A 114 -11.04 -8.91 -10.59
N ASN A 115 -10.51 -10.09 -10.40
CA ASN A 115 -11.28 -11.34 -10.40
C ASN A 115 -11.82 -11.55 -8.97
N GLU A 116 -13.12 -11.33 -8.76
CA GLU A 116 -13.73 -11.37 -7.42
C GLU A 116 -13.57 -12.74 -6.74
N ASP A 117 -13.66 -13.84 -7.48
CA ASP A 117 -13.52 -15.19 -6.91
C ASP A 117 -12.11 -15.42 -6.38
N ARG A 118 -11.08 -15.05 -7.17
CA ARG A 118 -9.67 -15.13 -6.75
C ARG A 118 -9.35 -14.17 -5.61
N LEU A 119 -9.93 -12.97 -5.64
CA LEU A 119 -9.81 -12.02 -4.54
C LEU A 119 -10.36 -12.62 -3.24
N VAL A 120 -11.57 -13.17 -3.26
CA VAL A 120 -12.18 -13.81 -2.09
C VAL A 120 -11.37 -15.01 -1.62
N GLU A 121 -10.83 -15.82 -2.53
CA GLU A 121 -9.95 -16.94 -2.20
C GLU A 121 -8.70 -16.48 -1.46
N PHE A 122 -8.04 -15.44 -1.97
CA PHE A 122 -6.86 -14.82 -1.34
C PHE A 122 -7.18 -14.25 0.05
N LEU A 123 -8.28 -13.47 0.17
CA LEU A 123 -8.65 -12.77 1.39
C LEU A 123 -9.02 -13.70 2.56
N LYS A 124 -9.44 -14.94 2.29
CA LYS A 124 -9.71 -15.94 3.35
C LYS A 124 -8.46 -16.34 4.13
N CYS A 125 -7.28 -16.23 3.50
CA CYS A 125 -6.04 -16.68 4.13
C CYS A 125 -4.78 -15.96 3.56
N PRO A 126 -4.68 -14.63 3.64
CA PRO A 126 -3.58 -13.90 3.01
C PRO A 126 -2.22 -14.24 3.62
N LYS A 127 -2.17 -14.50 4.93
CA LYS A 127 -0.94 -14.85 5.66
C LYS A 127 -0.37 -16.22 5.31
N TRP A 128 -1.16 -17.08 4.67
CA TRP A 128 -0.82 -18.47 4.40
C TRP A 128 -0.78 -18.80 2.92
N HIS A 129 -0.85 -17.79 2.05
CA HIS A 129 -0.88 -17.98 0.61
C HIS A 129 0.48 -18.47 0.12
N LYS A 130 0.76 -19.75 0.35
CA LYS A 130 1.83 -20.46 -0.33
C LYS A 130 1.33 -20.77 -1.74
N GLU A 131 1.88 -20.09 -2.73
CA GLU A 131 1.87 -20.64 -4.08
C GLU A 131 2.40 -22.07 -3.99
N GLY A 132 1.59 -23.03 -4.47
CA GLY A 132 1.93 -24.43 -4.37
C GLY A 132 3.32 -24.66 -4.92
N VAL A 133 4.25 -24.99 -4.03
CA VAL A 133 5.44 -25.70 -4.40
C VAL A 133 4.93 -26.98 -5.04
N ARG A 134 4.94 -27.07 -6.37
CA ARG A 134 4.84 -28.31 -7.09
C ARG A 134 6.08 -29.13 -6.70
N THR A 135 6.09 -29.66 -5.52
CA THR A 135 6.98 -30.75 -5.16
C THR A 135 6.41 -31.99 -5.84
N GLY A 136 6.98 -32.29 -7.00
CA GLY A 136 6.94 -33.68 -7.50
C GLY A 136 7.67 -34.54 -6.50
N GLY A 137 6.95 -35.10 -5.53
CA GLY A 137 7.50 -35.97 -4.50
C GLY A 137 6.39 -36.43 -3.57
N THR A 138 6.04 -37.68 -3.68
CA THR A 138 5.20 -38.46 -2.80
C THR A 138 5.71 -38.35 -1.35
N GLU A 139 4.95 -37.65 -0.47
CA GLU A 139 4.70 -38.03 0.92
C GLU A 139 3.71 -37.03 1.54
N ALA A 140 2.55 -37.55 1.94
CA ALA A 140 1.50 -36.80 2.61
C ALA A 140 1.93 -36.55 4.08
N THR A 141 2.58 -35.44 4.33
CA THR A 141 2.66 -34.88 5.69
C THR A 141 1.34 -34.21 6.00
N THR A 142 0.80 -34.49 7.18
CA THR A 142 -0.53 -34.02 7.63
C THR A 142 -0.58 -32.50 7.64
N VAL A 143 -1.70 -31.91 7.19
CA VAL A 143 -1.97 -30.48 7.08
C VAL A 143 -1.69 -29.71 8.39
N ALA A 144 -1.78 -30.40 9.54
CA ALA A 144 -1.54 -29.81 10.87
C ALA A 144 -0.05 -29.52 11.14
N GLU A 145 0.88 -30.39 10.73
CA GLU A 145 2.34 -30.19 10.95
C GLU A 145 2.93 -29.14 10.01
N ALA A 146 2.31 -28.94 8.82
CA ALA A 146 2.69 -27.86 7.92
C ALA A 146 2.23 -26.47 8.41
N ALA A 147 1.20 -26.40 9.23
CA ALA A 147 0.68 -25.15 9.81
C ALA A 147 1.58 -24.60 10.93
N GLU A 148 2.24 -25.46 11.71
CA GLU A 148 3.10 -25.06 12.83
C GLU A 148 4.48 -24.52 12.38
N ALA A 149 4.94 -24.83 11.17
CA ALA A 149 6.20 -24.36 10.60
C ALA A 149 6.06 -23.17 9.64
N ALA A 150 4.85 -22.70 9.37
CA ALA A 150 4.61 -21.59 8.46
C ALA A 150 4.75 -20.26 9.21
N THR A 151 5.89 -19.59 9.06
CA THR A 151 6.03 -18.20 9.48
C THR A 151 4.96 -17.34 8.80
N ALA A 152 4.23 -16.56 9.61
CA ALA A 152 3.22 -15.64 9.11
C ALA A 152 3.84 -14.70 8.06
N ILE A 153 3.15 -14.50 6.93
CA ILE A 153 3.59 -13.60 5.87
C ILE A 153 3.30 -12.17 6.31
N ASP A 154 4.35 -11.35 6.42
CA ASP A 154 4.21 -9.94 6.77
C ASP A 154 4.16 -9.01 5.55
N PHE A 155 4.77 -9.44 4.42
CA PHE A 155 4.85 -8.65 3.19
C PHE A 155 4.83 -9.57 1.97
N LEU A 156 3.83 -9.41 1.11
CA LEU A 156 3.63 -10.24 -0.08
C LEU A 156 3.25 -9.40 -1.29
N GLY A 157 3.88 -9.64 -2.41
CA GLY A 157 3.56 -8.96 -3.66
C GLY A 157 4.25 -9.59 -4.87
N ARG A 158 4.20 -8.93 -6.01
CA ARG A 158 4.90 -9.37 -7.23
C ARG A 158 6.12 -8.49 -7.49
N SER A 159 7.30 -9.09 -7.46
CA SER A 159 8.53 -8.40 -7.87
C SER A 159 8.60 -8.24 -9.38
N PRO A 160 8.93 -7.06 -9.92
CA PRO A 160 9.13 -6.85 -11.36
C PRO A 160 10.24 -7.74 -11.94
N SER A 161 11.22 -8.11 -11.14
CA SER A 161 12.36 -8.95 -11.57
C SER A 161 12.03 -10.44 -11.60
N GLY A 162 10.86 -10.85 -11.10
CA GLY A 162 10.47 -12.28 -10.99
C GLY A 162 11.35 -13.10 -10.04
N LYS A 163 12.26 -12.48 -9.31
CA LYS A 163 13.14 -13.17 -8.36
C LYS A 163 12.46 -13.30 -7.01
N ASN A 164 12.44 -14.49 -6.45
CA ASN A 164 12.11 -14.71 -5.06
C ASN A 164 13.22 -14.11 -4.19
N LEU A 165 13.01 -12.91 -3.70
CA LEU A 165 13.90 -12.26 -2.75
C LEU A 165 13.56 -12.73 -1.32
N LEU A 166 13.57 -14.06 -1.12
CA LEU A 166 13.54 -14.61 0.23
C LEU A 166 14.86 -14.24 0.92
N SER A 167 14.74 -13.45 1.98
CA SER A 167 15.83 -13.20 2.93
C SER A 167 17.08 -12.49 2.40
N HIS A 168 16.97 -11.43 1.61
CA HIS A 168 18.11 -10.53 1.44
C HIS A 168 18.12 -9.46 2.53
N GLU A 169 19.12 -9.50 3.37
CA GLU A 169 19.57 -8.29 4.03
C GLU A 169 20.01 -7.32 2.92
N ILE A 170 19.57 -6.07 3.00
CA ILE A 170 20.06 -5.03 2.09
C ILE A 170 21.54 -4.91 2.34
N SER A 171 22.36 -5.30 1.37
CA SER A 171 23.81 -5.21 1.46
C SER A 171 24.29 -3.84 0.97
N ASP A 172 25.48 -3.43 1.41
CA ASP A 172 26.12 -2.23 0.87
C ASP A 172 26.31 -2.29 -0.66
N ALA A 173 26.42 -3.50 -1.22
CA ALA A 173 26.52 -3.70 -2.66
C ALA A 173 25.17 -3.41 -3.35
N ASP A 174 24.05 -3.79 -2.74
CA ASP A 174 22.71 -3.51 -3.27
C ASP A 174 22.44 -1.99 -3.27
N ILE A 175 22.84 -1.32 -2.20
CA ILE A 175 22.74 0.15 -2.11
C ILE A 175 23.55 0.84 -3.20
N LYS A 176 24.75 0.35 -3.49
CA LYS A 176 25.65 0.94 -4.51
C LYS A 176 25.22 0.63 -5.95
N ASN A 177 24.56 -0.50 -6.16
CA ASN A 177 24.13 -0.99 -7.48
C ASN A 177 22.69 -0.64 -7.81
N THR A 178 22.07 0.28 -7.07
CA THR A 178 20.69 0.69 -7.28
C THR A 178 20.48 1.29 -8.66
N ILE A 179 19.45 0.81 -9.34
CA ILE A 179 19.05 1.29 -10.66
C ILE A 179 18.43 2.67 -10.49
N ARG A 180 18.91 3.63 -11.30
CA ARG A 180 18.32 4.96 -11.39
C ARG A 180 16.88 4.85 -11.86
N ASP A 181 15.93 5.33 -11.07
CA ASP A 181 14.54 5.38 -11.49
C ASP A 181 14.32 6.52 -12.48
N THR A 182 14.21 6.17 -13.75
CA THR A 182 13.91 7.12 -14.81
C THR A 182 12.40 7.38 -14.94
N PHE A 183 11.56 6.46 -14.44
CA PHE A 183 10.11 6.56 -14.61
C PHE A 183 9.54 7.82 -13.96
N MET A 184 9.95 8.13 -12.73
CA MET A 184 9.48 9.33 -12.03
C MET A 184 9.99 10.61 -12.70
N ALA A 185 11.25 10.62 -13.14
CA ALA A 185 11.81 11.75 -13.89
C ALA A 185 11.04 11.97 -15.21
N ASP A 186 10.78 10.89 -15.96
CA ASP A 186 10.03 10.93 -17.21
C ASP A 186 8.57 11.38 -16.97
N TYR A 187 7.93 10.87 -15.92
CA TYR A 187 6.57 11.29 -15.53
C TYR A 187 6.50 12.80 -15.32
N TYR A 188 7.36 13.35 -14.46
CA TYR A 188 7.33 14.78 -14.15
C TYR A 188 7.79 15.66 -15.32
N MET A 189 8.69 15.19 -16.20
CA MET A 189 9.01 15.90 -17.44
C MET A 189 7.80 16.01 -18.38
N CYS A 190 6.96 14.99 -18.41
CA CYS A 190 5.76 14.97 -19.26
C CYS A 190 4.53 15.65 -18.64
N HIS A 191 4.53 15.90 -17.32
CA HIS A 191 3.39 16.42 -16.57
C HIS A 191 3.78 17.68 -15.78
N GLN A 192 4.28 18.69 -16.51
CA GLN A 192 4.72 19.96 -15.91
C GLN A 192 3.56 20.70 -15.19
N GLU A 193 2.32 20.50 -15.65
CA GLU A 193 1.14 21.04 -15.02
C GLU A 193 0.94 20.57 -13.58
N ASP A 194 1.48 19.42 -13.20
CA ASP A 194 1.37 18.90 -11.85
C ASP A 194 2.17 19.73 -10.83
N PHE A 195 3.19 20.48 -11.27
CA PHE A 195 3.94 21.39 -10.39
C PHE A 195 3.16 22.62 -9.98
N ASP A 196 2.28 23.09 -10.84
CA ASP A 196 1.43 24.26 -10.59
C ASP A 196 0.12 23.90 -9.87
N ASN A 197 -0.16 22.61 -9.70
CA ASN A 197 -1.35 22.17 -8.97
C ASN A 197 -1.18 22.43 -7.47
N PRO A 198 -2.04 23.26 -6.83
CA PRO A 198 -1.95 23.58 -5.41
C PRO A 198 -2.06 22.33 -4.51
N GLN A 199 -2.81 21.31 -4.92
CA GLN A 199 -2.97 20.05 -4.20
C GLN A 199 -1.68 19.22 -4.14
N HIS A 200 -0.74 19.46 -5.06
CA HIS A 200 0.52 18.73 -5.12
C HIS A 200 1.62 19.37 -4.28
N ASN A 201 1.51 20.69 -3.98
CA ASN A 201 2.48 21.44 -3.16
C ASN A 201 3.93 21.30 -3.66
N LEU A 202 4.13 21.29 -4.99
CA LEU A 202 5.44 21.11 -5.62
C LEU A 202 6.02 22.40 -6.20
N LYS A 203 5.30 23.53 -6.11
CA LYS A 203 5.75 24.79 -6.68
C LYS A 203 7.06 25.26 -6.06
N GLY A 204 8.07 25.41 -6.89
CA GLY A 204 9.41 25.83 -6.48
C GLY A 204 10.27 24.70 -5.87
N VAL A 205 9.78 23.48 -5.83
CA VAL A 205 10.55 22.31 -5.41
C VAL A 205 11.31 21.76 -6.63
N ASP A 206 12.62 21.68 -6.54
CA ASP A 206 13.42 20.93 -7.52
C ASP A 206 13.37 19.44 -7.19
N ILE A 207 12.30 18.76 -7.62
CA ILE A 207 12.13 17.34 -7.32
C ILE A 207 13.17 16.45 -8.00
N PHE A 208 13.83 16.92 -9.07
CA PHE A 208 14.81 16.11 -9.80
C PHE A 208 16.04 15.79 -8.95
N GLN A 209 16.40 16.65 -7.99
CA GLN A 209 17.46 16.35 -7.02
C GLN A 209 17.15 15.13 -6.16
N TYR A 210 15.85 14.83 -5.93
CA TYR A 210 15.38 13.69 -5.15
C TYR A 210 15.16 12.43 -6.02
N LEU A 211 14.62 12.58 -7.22
CA LEU A 211 14.32 11.48 -8.13
C LEU A 211 15.55 10.88 -8.82
N MET A 212 16.61 11.66 -8.96
CA MET A 212 17.84 11.20 -9.61
C MET A 212 18.74 10.35 -8.71
N ARG A 213 18.42 10.22 -7.43
CA ARG A 213 19.15 9.36 -6.50
C ARG A 213 18.73 7.91 -6.70
N PRO A 214 19.68 6.98 -6.60
CA PRO A 214 19.35 5.58 -6.72
C PRO A 214 18.45 5.14 -5.57
N HIS A 215 17.39 4.40 -5.89
CA HIS A 215 16.54 3.72 -4.93
C HIS A 215 16.76 2.22 -5.07
N ILE A 216 16.60 1.49 -3.97
CA ILE A 216 16.73 0.04 -3.99
C ILE A 216 15.44 -0.55 -4.54
N PRO A 217 15.42 -1.08 -5.77
CA PRO A 217 14.20 -1.65 -6.36
C PRO A 217 13.99 -3.08 -5.84
N VAL A 218 13.93 -3.24 -4.52
CA VAL A 218 13.72 -4.53 -3.87
C VAL A 218 12.30 -4.58 -3.33
N GLY A 219 11.54 -5.58 -3.75
CA GLY A 219 10.18 -5.81 -3.27
C GLY A 219 9.13 -5.81 -4.37
N PRO A 220 7.86 -5.75 -4.00
CA PRO A 220 6.75 -5.74 -4.95
C PRO A 220 6.68 -4.41 -5.69
N SER A 221 6.15 -4.46 -6.90
CA SER A 221 5.74 -3.24 -7.58
C SER A 221 4.51 -2.65 -6.90
N GLY A 222 4.37 -1.32 -7.00
CA GLY A 222 3.25 -0.55 -6.46
C GLY A 222 1.89 -0.83 -7.10
N VAL A 223 1.73 -1.93 -7.84
CA VAL A 223 0.44 -2.32 -8.44
C VAL A 223 -0.50 -2.87 -7.38
N ILE A 224 -0.07 -3.93 -6.69
CA ILE A 224 -0.81 -4.54 -5.59
C ILE A 224 0.14 -5.34 -4.69
N TYR A 225 -0.01 -5.19 -3.37
CA TYR A 225 0.70 -5.99 -2.38
C TYR A 225 -0.08 -6.05 -1.06
N TYR A 226 0.18 -7.11 -0.30
CA TYR A 226 -0.35 -7.30 1.04
C TYR A 226 0.70 -6.97 2.09
N ILE A 227 0.27 -6.32 3.18
CA ILE A 227 1.06 -6.02 4.38
C ILE A 227 0.29 -6.40 5.64
N SER A 228 0.96 -7.09 6.56
CA SER A 228 0.38 -7.47 7.87
C SER A 228 0.22 -6.27 8.80
N ASN A 229 -0.51 -6.44 9.90
CA ASN A 229 -0.62 -5.42 10.95
C ASN A 229 0.75 -5.00 11.49
N LYS A 230 1.67 -5.96 11.64
CA LYS A 230 3.05 -5.69 12.07
C LYS A 230 3.79 -4.80 11.06
N ALA A 231 3.69 -5.10 9.77
CA ALA A 231 4.29 -4.29 8.73
C ALA A 231 3.67 -2.88 8.67
N CYS A 232 2.35 -2.76 8.80
CA CYS A 232 1.66 -1.47 8.87
C CYS A 232 2.15 -0.62 10.05
N ALA A 233 2.29 -1.22 11.24
CA ALA A 233 2.79 -0.52 12.43
C ALA A 233 4.21 0.02 12.23
N ILE A 234 5.10 -0.77 11.61
CA ILE A 234 6.46 -0.35 11.28
C ILE A 234 6.47 0.84 10.32
N LEU A 235 5.62 0.82 9.29
CA LEU A 235 5.51 1.93 8.33
C LEU A 235 5.03 3.22 9.01
N ILE A 236 4.01 3.12 9.87
CA ILE A 236 3.47 4.26 10.62
C ILE A 236 4.56 4.86 11.52
N GLU A 237 5.18 4.05 12.37
CA GLU A 237 6.23 4.49 13.29
C GLU A 237 7.41 5.14 12.56
N HIS A 238 7.82 4.55 11.42
CA HIS A 238 8.93 5.09 10.63
C HIS A 238 8.62 6.47 10.08
N LEU A 239 7.45 6.65 9.45
CA LEU A 239 7.06 7.94 8.86
C LEU A 239 6.79 9.01 9.95
N GLU A 240 6.23 8.63 11.11
CA GLU A 240 6.11 9.53 12.27
C GLU A 240 7.47 10.04 12.73
N ARG A 241 8.47 9.17 12.82
CA ARG A 241 9.84 9.54 13.23
C ARG A 241 10.49 10.56 12.30
N ILE A 242 10.23 10.50 11.00
CA ILE A 242 10.74 11.47 10.02
C ILE A 242 9.74 12.63 9.74
N GLY A 243 8.68 12.76 10.53
CA GLY A 243 7.67 13.82 10.40
C GLY A 243 6.93 13.78 9.07
N TYR A 244 6.70 12.61 8.48
CA TYR A 244 6.07 12.43 7.16
C TYR A 244 6.76 13.21 6.03
N ASN A 245 8.05 13.54 6.20
CA ASN A 245 8.85 14.25 5.21
C ASN A 245 9.42 13.27 4.18
N ILE A 246 8.78 13.16 3.01
CA ILE A 246 9.25 12.30 1.92
C ILE A 246 10.58 12.74 1.30
N PHE A 247 10.98 14.00 1.53
CA PHE A 247 12.28 14.55 1.14
C PHE A 247 13.33 14.42 2.25
N HIS A 248 13.08 13.56 3.24
CA HIS A 248 14.05 13.25 4.29
C HIS A 248 15.27 12.54 3.67
N HIS A 249 16.46 13.07 3.94
CA HIS A 249 17.71 12.44 3.53
C HIS A 249 18.05 11.30 4.49
N ASP A 250 18.26 10.12 3.95
CA ASP A 250 18.72 8.97 4.70
C ASP A 250 20.25 8.90 4.63
N GLU A 251 20.92 9.00 5.79
CA GLU A 251 22.38 9.04 5.87
C GLU A 251 23.02 7.70 5.49
N TYR A 252 22.36 6.57 5.80
CA TYR A 252 22.88 5.25 5.52
C TYR A 252 22.92 4.96 4.02
N THR A 253 21.85 5.25 3.30
CA THR A 253 21.80 5.10 1.84
C THR A 253 22.42 6.27 1.10
N ASN A 254 22.69 7.40 1.80
CA ASN A 254 23.09 8.67 1.21
C ASN A 254 22.18 9.08 0.06
N SER A 255 20.86 8.92 0.27
CA SER A 255 19.84 9.16 -0.75
C SER A 255 18.52 9.63 -0.13
N TYR A 256 17.47 9.76 -0.96
CA TYR A 256 16.11 10.11 -0.58
C TYR A 256 15.17 8.92 -0.89
N PRO A 257 15.14 7.86 -0.05
CA PRO A 257 14.47 6.61 -0.38
C PRO A 257 12.95 6.66 -0.28
N TYR A 258 12.36 7.80 0.11
CA TYR A 258 10.93 7.92 0.44
C TYR A 258 10.08 8.54 -0.69
N THR A 259 10.67 8.85 -1.83
CA THR A 259 9.98 9.56 -2.93
C THR A 259 9.25 8.62 -3.90
N ILE A 260 9.51 7.32 -3.83
CA ILE A 260 8.84 6.28 -4.62
C ILE A 260 8.22 5.28 -3.64
N GLU A 261 6.90 5.20 -3.64
CA GLU A 261 6.12 4.53 -2.60
C GLU A 261 6.50 3.07 -2.39
N ASP A 262 6.51 2.25 -3.42
CA ASP A 262 6.78 0.82 -3.33
C ASP A 262 8.25 0.51 -2.97
N CYS A 263 9.19 1.28 -3.51
CA CYS A 263 10.59 1.23 -3.12
C CYS A 263 10.77 1.62 -1.64
N ALA A 264 10.10 2.67 -1.19
CA ALA A 264 10.16 3.14 0.19
C ALA A 264 9.58 2.13 1.18
N VAL A 265 8.43 1.55 0.86
CA VAL A 265 7.81 0.49 1.67
C VAL A 265 8.78 -0.70 1.80
N SER A 266 9.37 -1.13 0.69
CA SER A 266 10.37 -2.20 0.69
C SER A 266 11.58 -1.83 1.54
N PHE A 267 12.16 -0.64 1.35
CA PHE A 267 13.30 -0.14 2.13
C PHE A 267 13.02 -0.13 3.63
N ILE A 268 11.89 0.44 4.05
CA ILE A 268 11.52 0.52 5.47
C ILE A 268 11.32 -0.87 6.07
N LEU A 269 10.59 -1.75 5.37
CA LEU A 269 10.30 -3.09 5.88
C LEU A 269 11.55 -3.96 5.96
N TYR A 270 12.43 -3.94 4.97
CA TYR A 270 13.71 -4.65 5.00
C TYR A 270 14.61 -4.16 6.12
N SER A 271 14.72 -2.85 6.31
CA SER A 271 15.51 -2.27 7.42
C SER A 271 15.02 -2.73 8.79
N ASN A 272 13.75 -3.14 8.88
CA ASN A 272 13.13 -3.70 10.08
C ASN A 272 13.01 -5.24 10.07
N LYS A 273 13.81 -5.93 9.26
CA LYS A 273 13.86 -7.39 9.18
C LYS A 273 12.57 -8.08 8.73
N ILE A 274 11.74 -7.38 7.98
CA ILE A 274 10.56 -7.96 7.33
C ILE A 274 10.97 -8.47 5.96
N SER A 275 10.80 -9.77 5.76
CA SER A 275 11.07 -10.42 4.48
C SER A 275 9.89 -10.26 3.52
N PHE A 276 10.19 -10.10 2.24
CA PHE A 276 9.22 -10.07 1.16
C PHE A 276 9.02 -11.47 0.56
N ILE A 277 7.77 -11.81 0.27
CA ILE A 277 7.41 -13.03 -0.46
C ILE A 277 6.86 -12.65 -1.83
N HIS A 278 7.45 -13.24 -2.87
CA HIS A 278 7.01 -13.04 -4.25
C HIS A 278 5.82 -13.93 -4.60
N SER A 279 4.79 -13.36 -5.23
CA SER A 279 3.64 -14.08 -5.75
C SER A 279 3.30 -13.63 -7.16
N LEU A 280 3.30 -14.56 -8.10
CA LEU A 280 2.90 -14.33 -9.49
C LEU A 280 1.37 -14.27 -9.66
N ALA A 281 0.62 -14.89 -8.74
CA ALA A 281 -0.84 -15.00 -8.85
C ALA A 281 -1.58 -13.70 -8.51
N LEU A 282 -0.91 -12.70 -7.93
CA LEU A 282 -1.56 -11.46 -7.52
C LEU A 282 -2.06 -10.64 -8.71
N TYR A 283 -1.24 -10.45 -9.73
CA TYR A 283 -1.67 -9.73 -10.93
C TYR A 283 -0.83 -10.06 -12.16
N GLU A 284 -1.35 -9.69 -13.32
CA GLU A 284 -0.59 -9.62 -14.58
C GLU A 284 -0.92 -8.32 -15.32
N ASP A 285 0.06 -7.81 -16.07
CA ASP A 285 -0.17 -6.68 -16.96
C ASP A 285 -1.01 -7.10 -18.17
N TYR A 286 -2.04 -6.35 -18.50
CA TYR A 286 -2.94 -6.64 -19.62
C TYR A 286 -2.17 -6.85 -20.93
N SER A 287 -1.09 -6.09 -21.14
CA SER A 287 -0.23 -6.20 -22.33
C SER A 287 0.49 -7.55 -22.45
N ASN A 288 0.68 -8.26 -21.35
CA ASN A 288 1.37 -9.54 -21.31
C ASN A 288 0.43 -10.75 -21.51
N ILE A 289 -0.88 -10.51 -21.38
CA ILE A 289 -1.89 -11.57 -21.49
C ILE A 289 -2.14 -11.86 -22.98
N LYS A 290 -1.51 -12.94 -23.47
CA LYS A 290 -1.63 -13.38 -24.87
C LYS A 290 -2.97 -14.01 -25.21
N ASP A 291 -3.59 -14.67 -24.22
CA ASP A 291 -4.88 -15.35 -24.36
C ASP A 291 -5.82 -14.85 -23.25
N LYS A 292 -6.98 -14.32 -23.66
CA LYS A 292 -8.01 -13.82 -22.73
C LYS A 292 -8.55 -14.91 -21.78
N ALA A 293 -8.39 -16.19 -22.11
CA ALA A 293 -8.76 -17.30 -21.24
C ALA A 293 -7.94 -17.31 -19.94
N ASN A 294 -6.70 -16.78 -19.97
CA ASN A 294 -5.79 -16.80 -18.84
C ASN A 294 -5.99 -15.61 -17.87
N ILE A 295 -6.91 -14.69 -18.16
CA ILE A 295 -7.24 -13.57 -17.24
C ILE A 295 -7.71 -14.10 -15.88
N ASN A 296 -8.40 -15.24 -15.88
CA ASN A 296 -8.92 -15.86 -14.66
C ASN A 296 -7.86 -16.54 -13.78
N ASP A 297 -6.63 -16.65 -14.24
CA ASP A 297 -5.54 -17.22 -13.45
C ASP A 297 -4.98 -16.25 -12.41
N TYR A 298 -5.23 -14.95 -12.57
CA TYR A 298 -4.74 -13.89 -11.71
C TYR A 298 -5.84 -13.32 -10.84
N MET A 299 -5.47 -12.80 -9.65
CA MET A 299 -6.38 -12.09 -8.76
C MET A 299 -6.77 -10.72 -9.35
N ALA A 300 -5.85 -10.07 -10.05
CA ALA A 300 -6.10 -8.79 -10.72
C ALA A 300 -5.37 -8.69 -12.07
N VAL A 301 -5.88 -7.83 -12.95
CA VAL A 301 -5.22 -7.44 -14.20
C VAL A 301 -4.94 -5.95 -14.15
N HIS A 302 -3.68 -5.59 -14.28
CA HIS A 302 -3.23 -4.20 -14.33
C HIS A 302 -3.40 -3.63 -15.74
N THR A 303 -4.20 -2.58 -15.86
CA THR A 303 -4.60 -2.05 -17.18
C THR A 303 -3.58 -1.12 -17.80
N ASN A 304 -2.54 -0.70 -17.04
CA ASN A 304 -1.44 0.18 -17.50
C ASN A 304 -1.93 1.50 -18.14
N LEU A 305 -2.98 2.11 -17.60
CA LEU A 305 -3.57 3.34 -18.14
C LEU A 305 -2.65 4.56 -18.16
N ASN A 306 -1.50 4.50 -17.49
CA ASN A 306 -0.50 5.59 -17.50
C ASN A 306 0.38 5.61 -18.76
N LYS A 307 0.23 4.66 -19.67
CA LYS A 307 1.03 4.60 -20.90
C LYS A 307 0.38 5.30 -22.10
N TYR A 308 -0.80 5.95 -21.89
CA TYR A 308 -1.53 6.60 -22.98
C TYR A 308 -2.05 7.97 -22.55
#